data_517509333df8f0720f9d14f3c71e2635
#
_entry.id   517509333df8f0720f9d14f3c71e2635
#
_cell.length_a   1.000
_cell.length_b   1.000
_cell.length_c   1.000
_cell.angle_alpha   90.00
_cell.angle_beta   90.00
_cell.angle_gamma   90.00
#
_symmetry.space_group_name_H-M   'P 1'
#
loop_
_entity.id
_entity.type
_entity.pdbx_description
1 polymer ?
#
loop_
_entity_poly.entity_id
_entity_poly.type
_entity_poly.pdbx_seq_one_letter_code
_entity_poly.pdbx_strand_id
1 'polypeptide(L)'
;MPFLPTAAYSIHLEVALDNIPNTLGRLATAIGEAGANIISMGGFDVRGELLVNDVVVNCRDEDHAAAVVAAVEGLSGVQLLHWHDRTFNMHEGGKIEVVSLAKVDDRHDLSMAYTPGVARVCMAIHENPALSHELTIRKNTVAVVTDGTAVLGLGDIGPAAAMPVMEGKALLFKEFAGVDAFPICLDVSDPQEIIDTVIRIAPTFGGINLEDIAAPAAFEVEEALREALDIPVFHDDQHGTAVVVLAALWNSCRLTGRQIGDLSVVIAGMGAAGVAVGRILLGAGVGSIVGVDRSGAVYSGRDNLNSAKAWFADHTNPDRKMGTLAEVLVGTDVFIGLSGPGLIDAANLRTMNPEPFVFAMANPEPEIRPEEADGLAAVMATGRSDYPNQINNVLAFPGIFRGALDVGAMDITENMKLAAARAIADSVSDEDLTSTFVVPSVFDKLVPYRVAEAVAAAAVADGVCRA
;
A
#
# COMPACT_ATOMS: atom_id res chain seq x y z
N MET A 1 -26.18 -4.21 0.95
CA MET A 1 -26.63 -2.90 1.48
C MET A 1 -26.24 -1.84 0.46
N PRO A 2 -26.93 -0.70 0.32
CA PRO A 2 -26.44 0.39 -0.51
C PRO A 2 -25.06 0.83 0.01
N PHE A 3 -24.12 1.14 -0.91
CA PHE A 3 -22.81 1.67 -0.54
C PHE A 3 -22.98 2.87 0.40
N LEU A 4 -22.28 2.86 1.51
CA LEU A 4 -22.26 3.99 2.44
C LEU A 4 -21.40 5.13 1.85
N PRO A 5 -21.74 6.40 2.15
CA PRO A 5 -20.91 7.54 1.77
C PRO A 5 -19.49 7.41 2.32
N THR A 6 -18.48 7.66 1.48
CA THR A 6 -17.06 7.49 1.82
C THR A 6 -16.25 8.75 1.53
N ALA A 7 -15.06 8.85 2.13
CA ALA A 7 -14.14 9.96 1.85
C ALA A 7 -13.59 9.95 0.41
N ALA A 8 -13.64 8.81 -0.29
CA ALA A 8 -13.22 8.71 -1.69
C ALA A 8 -14.08 9.56 -2.64
N TYR A 9 -15.34 9.79 -2.27
CA TYR A 9 -16.28 10.64 -3.02
C TYR A 9 -16.71 11.83 -2.15
N SER A 10 -15.75 12.59 -1.66
CA SER A 10 -15.97 13.75 -0.79
C SER A 10 -16.01 15.02 -1.61
N ILE A 11 -17.07 15.82 -1.46
CA ILE A 11 -17.21 17.13 -2.09
C ILE A 11 -17.15 18.25 -1.06
N HIS A 12 -16.64 19.39 -1.48
CA HIS A 12 -16.69 20.64 -0.75
C HIS A 12 -17.70 21.57 -1.42
N LEU A 13 -18.59 22.14 -0.62
CA LEU A 13 -19.63 23.09 -1.06
C LEU A 13 -19.40 24.43 -0.34
N GLU A 14 -19.21 25.50 -1.06
CA GLU A 14 -19.30 26.86 -0.53
C GLU A 14 -20.70 27.39 -0.83
N VAL A 15 -21.47 27.66 0.23
CA VAL A 15 -22.87 28.06 0.13
C VAL A 15 -23.11 29.41 0.81
N ALA A 16 -23.90 30.26 0.19
CA ALA A 16 -24.46 31.46 0.81
C ALA A 16 -25.90 31.21 1.22
N LEU A 17 -26.18 31.37 2.50
CA LEU A 17 -27.51 31.15 3.10
C LEU A 17 -28.13 32.48 3.41
N ASP A 18 -29.44 32.64 3.19
CA ASP A 18 -30.20 33.73 3.82
C ASP A 18 -30.00 33.65 5.33
N ASN A 19 -29.51 34.74 5.95
CA ASN A 19 -29.23 34.79 7.39
C ASN A 19 -30.52 34.91 8.21
N ILE A 20 -31.41 33.93 8.07
CA ILE A 20 -32.67 33.81 8.81
C ILE A 20 -32.74 32.42 9.46
N PRO A 21 -33.53 32.30 10.54
CA PRO A 21 -33.73 31.02 11.24
C PRO A 21 -34.12 29.89 10.30
N ASN A 22 -33.54 28.70 10.53
CA ASN A 22 -33.79 27.42 9.83
C ASN A 22 -33.25 27.28 8.42
N THR A 23 -32.56 28.26 7.81
CA THR A 23 -31.97 28.08 6.47
C THR A 23 -30.86 27.02 6.48
N LEU A 24 -29.95 27.08 7.46
CA LEU A 24 -28.93 26.06 7.70
C LEU A 24 -29.54 24.68 7.98
N GLY A 25 -30.64 24.62 8.77
CA GLY A 25 -31.33 23.37 9.03
C GLY A 25 -31.92 22.72 7.78
N ARG A 26 -32.46 23.53 6.86
CA ARG A 26 -32.96 23.03 5.55
C ARG A 26 -31.81 22.48 4.67
N LEU A 27 -30.68 23.18 4.64
CA LEU A 27 -29.50 22.70 3.92
C LEU A 27 -29.04 21.32 4.43
N ALA A 28 -28.88 21.19 5.76
CA ALA A 28 -28.44 19.93 6.36
C ALA A 28 -29.45 18.81 6.13
N THR A 29 -30.79 19.12 6.22
CA THR A 29 -31.84 18.15 5.95
C THR A 29 -31.82 17.68 4.50
N ALA A 30 -31.66 18.57 3.53
CA ALA A 30 -31.66 18.21 2.12
C ALA A 30 -30.46 17.33 1.77
N ILE A 31 -29.27 17.60 2.33
CA ILE A 31 -28.07 16.76 2.15
C ILE A 31 -28.32 15.36 2.74
N GLY A 32 -28.91 15.28 3.94
CA GLY A 32 -29.25 14.01 4.59
C GLY A 32 -30.33 13.22 3.85
N GLU A 33 -31.38 13.89 3.35
CA GLU A 33 -32.43 13.27 2.52
C GLU A 33 -31.91 12.77 1.18
N ALA A 34 -30.91 13.45 0.60
CA ALA A 34 -30.18 12.94 -0.55
C ALA A 34 -29.34 11.68 -0.24
N GLY A 35 -29.16 11.32 1.04
CA GLY A 35 -28.45 10.13 1.49
C GLY A 35 -26.94 10.34 1.69
N ALA A 36 -26.48 11.57 1.80
CA ALA A 36 -25.09 11.94 2.00
C ALA A 36 -24.78 12.28 3.46
N ASN A 37 -23.50 12.16 3.86
CA ASN A 37 -23.03 12.48 5.20
C ASN A 37 -22.28 13.81 5.23
N ILE A 38 -22.72 14.75 6.07
CA ILE A 38 -21.97 15.97 6.37
C ILE A 38 -20.83 15.59 7.33
N ILE A 39 -19.59 15.86 6.92
CA ILE A 39 -18.38 15.56 7.68
C ILE A 39 -17.88 16.78 8.46
N SER A 40 -17.97 17.95 7.86
CA SER A 40 -17.67 19.20 8.54
C SER A 40 -18.53 20.35 8.00
N MET A 41 -18.69 21.36 8.83
CA MET A 41 -19.37 22.59 8.48
C MET A 41 -18.62 23.75 9.18
N GLY A 42 -18.25 24.76 8.42
CA GLY A 42 -17.46 25.89 8.91
C GLY A 42 -17.70 27.16 8.11
N GLY A 43 -16.80 28.12 8.26
CA GLY A 43 -16.91 29.40 7.59
C GLY A 43 -17.76 30.42 8.35
N PHE A 44 -19.04 30.27 8.46
CA PHE A 44 -20.00 31.14 9.17
C PHE A 44 -19.69 32.65 9.03
N ASP A 45 -19.33 33.07 7.79
CA ASP A 45 -18.94 34.45 7.52
C ASP A 45 -20.18 35.28 7.11
N VAL A 46 -20.46 36.33 7.85
CA VAL A 46 -21.62 37.19 7.59
C VAL A 46 -21.26 38.24 6.56
N ARG A 47 -21.88 38.14 5.36
CA ARG A 47 -21.74 39.07 4.24
C ARG A 47 -23.09 39.75 3.96
N GLY A 48 -23.36 40.86 4.66
CA GLY A 48 -24.65 41.54 4.58
C GLY A 48 -25.78 40.70 5.17
N GLU A 49 -26.80 40.37 4.35
CA GLU A 49 -27.93 39.53 4.72
C GLU A 49 -27.68 38.03 4.51
N LEU A 50 -26.47 37.66 4.06
CA LEU A 50 -26.11 36.31 3.77
C LEU A 50 -25.10 35.77 4.83
N LEU A 51 -25.20 34.47 5.07
CA LEU A 51 -24.26 33.69 5.86
C LEU A 51 -23.52 32.72 4.92
N VAL A 52 -22.22 32.93 4.71
CA VAL A 52 -21.40 32.06 3.86
C VAL A 52 -20.81 30.93 4.69
N ASN A 53 -20.96 29.70 4.23
CA ASN A 53 -20.51 28.49 4.91
C ASN A 53 -19.77 27.57 3.96
N ASP A 54 -18.79 26.88 4.51
CA ASP A 54 -18.10 25.75 3.89
C ASP A 54 -18.69 24.44 4.44
N VAL A 55 -19.11 23.55 3.56
CA VAL A 55 -19.69 22.26 3.93
C VAL A 55 -18.94 21.13 3.22
N VAL A 56 -18.41 20.19 3.98
CA VAL A 56 -17.78 18.98 3.45
C VAL A 56 -18.76 17.81 3.58
N VAL A 57 -19.01 17.14 2.46
CA VAL A 57 -20.02 16.09 2.34
C VAL A 57 -19.39 14.85 1.72
N ASN A 58 -19.54 13.69 2.35
CA ASN A 58 -19.18 12.40 1.74
C ASN A 58 -20.38 11.85 0.96
N CYS A 59 -20.11 11.37 -0.25
CA CYS A 59 -21.06 10.75 -1.16
C CYS A 59 -20.69 9.27 -1.38
N ARG A 60 -21.53 8.52 -2.11
CA ARG A 60 -21.32 7.10 -2.41
C ARG A 60 -20.49 6.89 -3.70
N ASP A 61 -20.78 7.75 -4.68
CA ASP A 61 -20.23 7.72 -6.03
C ASP A 61 -20.39 9.12 -6.68
N GLU A 62 -19.93 9.27 -7.91
CA GLU A 62 -20.01 10.53 -8.66
C GLU A 62 -21.45 10.95 -8.97
N ASP A 63 -22.33 10.01 -9.34
CA ASP A 63 -23.73 10.29 -9.61
C ASP A 63 -24.45 10.79 -8.35
N HIS A 64 -24.13 10.21 -7.20
CA HIS A 64 -24.64 10.65 -5.92
C HIS A 64 -24.13 12.05 -5.55
N ALA A 65 -22.86 12.36 -5.81
CA ALA A 65 -22.31 13.71 -5.61
C ALA A 65 -23.06 14.75 -6.46
N ALA A 66 -23.30 14.44 -7.74
CA ALA A 66 -24.10 15.29 -8.61
C ALA A 66 -25.54 15.49 -8.11
N ALA A 67 -26.17 14.42 -7.58
CA ALA A 67 -27.53 14.52 -7.00
C ALA A 67 -27.56 15.40 -5.74
N VAL A 68 -26.52 15.33 -4.89
CA VAL A 68 -26.39 16.20 -3.70
C VAL A 68 -26.23 17.66 -4.09
N VAL A 69 -25.39 17.95 -5.08
CA VAL A 69 -25.21 19.31 -5.63
C VAL A 69 -26.53 19.85 -6.15
N ALA A 70 -27.26 19.09 -6.96
CA ALA A 70 -28.56 19.50 -7.49
C ALA A 70 -29.61 19.71 -6.36
N ALA A 71 -29.60 18.90 -5.32
CA ALA A 71 -30.50 19.08 -4.17
C ALA A 71 -30.19 20.38 -3.43
N VAL A 72 -28.95 20.78 -3.28
CA VAL A 72 -28.53 22.05 -2.66
C VAL A 72 -28.93 23.25 -3.55
N GLU A 73 -28.69 23.18 -4.85
CA GLU A 73 -29.08 24.25 -5.81
C GLU A 73 -30.59 24.49 -5.86
N GLY A 74 -31.38 23.43 -5.62
CA GLY A 74 -32.85 23.51 -5.60
C GLY A 74 -33.46 24.17 -4.35
N LEU A 75 -32.62 24.50 -3.34
CA LEU A 75 -33.12 25.03 -2.08
C LEU A 75 -33.42 26.55 -2.14
N SER A 76 -34.59 26.97 -1.70
CA SER A 76 -34.94 28.39 -1.51
C SER A 76 -34.12 28.99 -0.36
N GLY A 77 -33.48 30.15 -0.57
CA GLY A 77 -32.66 30.84 0.41
C GLY A 77 -31.27 30.22 0.62
N VAL A 78 -30.86 29.35 -0.29
CA VAL A 78 -29.54 28.77 -0.37
C VAL A 78 -28.98 29.03 -1.79
N GLN A 79 -27.81 29.62 -1.88
CA GLN A 79 -27.08 29.78 -3.13
C GLN A 79 -25.80 29.00 -3.06
N LEU A 80 -25.60 28.03 -3.95
CA LEU A 80 -24.31 27.37 -4.13
C LEU A 80 -23.40 28.34 -4.85
N LEU A 81 -22.30 28.75 -4.19
CA LEU A 81 -21.31 29.69 -4.75
C LEU A 81 -20.26 28.93 -5.54
N HIS A 82 -19.76 27.87 -4.96
CA HIS A 82 -18.74 27.02 -5.56
C HIS A 82 -18.84 25.61 -5.00
N TRP A 83 -18.42 24.61 -5.79
CA TRP A 83 -18.18 23.26 -5.31
C TRP A 83 -17.06 22.60 -6.06
N HIS A 84 -16.40 21.65 -5.44
CA HIS A 84 -15.40 20.81 -6.07
C HIS A 84 -15.33 19.44 -5.42
N ASP A 85 -14.89 18.45 -6.19
CA ASP A 85 -14.48 17.13 -5.67
C ASP A 85 -13.15 17.31 -4.95
N ARG A 86 -13.10 16.88 -3.68
CA ARG A 86 -11.92 17.06 -2.83
C ARG A 86 -10.77 16.13 -3.23
N THR A 87 -11.08 14.96 -3.79
CA THR A 87 -10.06 14.03 -4.28
C THR A 87 -9.35 14.64 -5.49
N PHE A 88 -10.11 15.15 -6.48
CA PHE A 88 -9.52 15.82 -7.63
C PHE A 88 -8.76 17.09 -7.23
N ASN A 89 -9.32 17.89 -6.35
CA ASN A 89 -8.67 19.11 -5.85
C ASN A 89 -7.34 18.81 -5.13
N MET A 90 -7.27 17.71 -4.36
CA MET A 90 -6.02 17.27 -3.72
C MET A 90 -4.92 16.88 -4.75
N HIS A 91 -5.30 16.46 -5.94
CA HIS A 91 -4.38 16.07 -7.01
C HIS A 91 -4.02 17.21 -7.95
N GLU A 92 -4.73 18.35 -7.87
CA GLU A 92 -4.48 19.51 -8.74
C GLU A 92 -3.08 20.08 -8.51
N GLY A 93 -2.24 20.03 -9.54
CA GLY A 93 -0.84 20.46 -9.48
C GLY A 93 0.13 19.45 -8.85
N GLY A 94 -0.35 18.24 -8.51
CA GLY A 94 0.44 17.16 -7.90
C GLY A 94 0.43 17.19 -6.37
N LYS A 95 0.95 16.13 -5.77
CA LYS A 95 0.96 15.91 -4.29
C LYS A 95 2.34 16.05 -3.65
N ILE A 96 3.37 16.22 -4.46
CA ILE A 96 4.76 16.32 -4.01
C ILE A 96 5.45 17.50 -4.70
N GLU A 97 6.48 18.03 -4.04
CA GLU A 97 7.34 19.08 -4.57
C GLU A 97 8.81 18.81 -4.21
N VAL A 98 9.73 19.44 -4.95
CA VAL A 98 11.17 19.42 -4.65
C VAL A 98 11.54 20.71 -3.92
N VAL A 99 12.08 20.58 -2.71
CA VAL A 99 12.44 21.70 -1.84
C VAL A 99 13.96 21.76 -1.67
N SER A 100 14.55 22.95 -1.81
CA SER A 100 15.97 23.16 -1.55
C SER A 100 16.29 23.06 -0.06
N LEU A 101 17.30 22.26 0.29
CA LEU A 101 17.83 22.15 1.66
C LEU A 101 18.89 23.20 1.96
N ALA A 102 19.61 23.66 0.92
CA ALA A 102 20.63 24.71 1.04
C ALA A 102 20.03 26.07 0.69
N LYS A 103 20.48 27.11 1.40
CA LYS A 103 20.19 28.50 1.06
C LYS A 103 21.31 29.06 0.19
N VAL A 104 20.94 29.94 -0.73
CA VAL A 104 21.87 30.68 -1.58
C VAL A 104 21.46 32.16 -1.53
N ASP A 105 21.93 32.87 -0.55
CA ASP A 105 21.55 34.26 -0.29
C ASP A 105 22.57 35.27 -0.84
N ASP A 106 23.82 34.82 -1.09
CA ASP A 106 24.90 35.67 -1.58
C ASP A 106 25.87 34.94 -2.55
N ARG A 107 26.92 35.67 -3.01
CA ARG A 107 27.94 35.12 -3.91
C ARG A 107 28.81 34.05 -3.27
N HIS A 108 28.98 34.10 -1.96
CA HIS A 108 29.77 33.13 -1.22
C HIS A 108 29.01 31.79 -1.19
N ASP A 109 27.74 31.83 -0.84
CA ASP A 109 26.87 30.63 -0.84
C ASP A 109 26.81 30.00 -2.24
N LEU A 110 26.62 30.83 -3.28
CA LEU A 110 26.60 30.37 -4.67
C LEU A 110 27.93 29.71 -5.05
N SER A 111 29.07 30.26 -4.62
CA SER A 111 30.39 29.70 -4.88
C SER A 111 30.60 28.35 -4.22
N MET A 112 30.03 28.13 -3.03
CA MET A 112 30.08 26.83 -2.33
C MET A 112 29.11 25.80 -2.96
N ALA A 113 27.86 26.23 -3.16
CA ALA A 113 26.79 25.34 -3.60
C ALA A 113 26.90 24.94 -5.08
N TYR A 114 27.52 25.77 -5.91
CA TYR A 114 27.63 25.55 -7.35
C TYR A 114 29.09 25.77 -7.84
N THR A 115 29.36 26.83 -8.57
CA THR A 115 30.67 27.04 -9.20
C THR A 115 31.48 28.12 -8.46
N PRO A 116 32.75 27.89 -8.09
CA PRO A 116 33.63 26.74 -8.38
C PRO A 116 33.64 25.63 -7.31
N GLY A 117 33.03 25.82 -6.15
CA GLY A 117 33.15 24.97 -4.98
C GLY A 117 32.73 23.51 -5.22
N VAL A 118 31.63 23.28 -5.92
CA VAL A 118 31.06 21.94 -6.21
C VAL A 118 32.05 21.03 -6.97
N ALA A 119 32.98 21.61 -7.75
CA ALA A 119 33.98 20.81 -8.48
C ALA A 119 34.85 19.96 -7.55
N ARG A 120 35.15 20.45 -6.32
CA ARG A 120 35.91 19.68 -5.32
C ARG A 120 35.12 18.46 -4.83
N VAL A 121 33.81 18.60 -4.65
CA VAL A 121 32.91 17.50 -4.27
C VAL A 121 32.83 16.47 -5.40
N CYS A 122 32.68 16.94 -6.65
CA CYS A 122 32.69 16.06 -7.83
C CYS A 122 33.97 15.23 -7.91
N MET A 123 35.15 15.85 -7.70
CA MET A 123 36.43 15.15 -7.73
C MET A 123 36.57 14.16 -6.58
N ALA A 124 36.10 14.50 -5.36
CA ALA A 124 36.09 13.57 -4.24
C ALA A 124 35.26 12.31 -4.54
N ILE A 125 34.06 12.49 -5.13
CA ILE A 125 33.20 11.36 -5.54
C ILE A 125 33.85 10.57 -6.69
N HIS A 126 34.51 11.24 -7.64
CA HIS A 126 35.24 10.56 -8.73
C HIS A 126 36.34 9.66 -8.20
N GLU A 127 37.08 10.13 -7.19
CA GLU A 127 38.18 9.37 -6.54
C GLU A 127 37.62 8.25 -5.63
N ASN A 128 36.50 8.49 -4.98
CA ASN A 128 35.79 7.52 -4.12
C ASN A 128 34.29 7.54 -4.38
N PRO A 129 33.74 6.69 -5.28
CA PRO A 129 32.33 6.67 -5.65
C PRO A 129 31.37 6.43 -4.47
N ALA A 130 31.80 5.79 -3.37
CA ALA A 130 30.98 5.58 -2.18
C ALA A 130 30.53 6.89 -1.55
N LEU A 131 31.32 7.97 -1.67
CA LEU A 131 30.95 9.30 -1.17
C LEU A 131 29.70 9.89 -1.83
N SER A 132 29.25 9.36 -2.97
CA SER A 132 27.99 9.77 -3.58
C SER A 132 26.79 9.55 -2.65
N HIS A 133 26.82 8.51 -1.81
CA HIS A 133 25.80 8.22 -0.80
C HIS A 133 25.87 9.12 0.44
N GLU A 134 26.97 9.84 0.63
CA GLU A 134 27.12 10.77 1.75
C GLU A 134 26.92 12.23 1.32
N LEU A 135 27.44 12.60 0.16
CA LEU A 135 27.54 13.97 -0.31
C LEU A 135 26.44 14.39 -1.28
N THR A 136 25.49 13.52 -1.59
CA THR A 136 24.35 13.83 -2.48
C THR A 136 23.03 13.35 -1.90
N ILE A 137 21.90 13.76 -2.53
CA ILE A 137 20.57 13.29 -2.18
C ILE A 137 20.39 11.78 -2.35
N ARG A 138 21.30 11.11 -3.04
CA ARG A 138 21.32 9.64 -3.20
C ARG A 138 21.18 8.90 -1.87
N LYS A 139 21.72 9.48 -0.78
CA LYS A 139 21.63 8.94 0.58
C LYS A 139 20.18 8.67 1.02
N ASN A 140 19.23 9.49 0.58
CA ASN A 140 17.86 9.50 1.09
C ASN A 140 16.80 9.37 -0.02
N THR A 141 17.18 9.00 -1.24
CA THR A 141 16.29 9.07 -2.40
C THR A 141 15.96 7.70 -2.95
N VAL A 142 14.67 7.43 -3.21
CA VAL A 142 14.15 6.19 -3.81
C VAL A 142 13.44 6.52 -5.12
N ALA A 143 13.69 5.75 -6.18
CA ALA A 143 12.86 5.76 -7.37
C ALA A 143 11.63 4.86 -7.17
N VAL A 144 10.44 5.37 -7.42
CA VAL A 144 9.19 4.60 -7.49
C VAL A 144 8.90 4.33 -8.96
N VAL A 145 9.20 3.14 -9.43
CA VAL A 145 9.20 2.78 -10.86
C VAL A 145 7.98 1.95 -11.20
N THR A 146 7.26 2.35 -12.25
CA THR A 146 6.11 1.61 -12.79
C THR A 146 6.07 1.69 -14.32
N ASP A 147 5.47 0.70 -14.96
CA ASP A 147 5.01 0.74 -16.36
C ASP A 147 3.48 0.93 -16.47
N GLY A 148 2.77 0.91 -15.33
CA GLY A 148 1.33 1.10 -15.26
C GLY A 148 0.50 -0.10 -15.72
N THR A 149 1.08 -1.31 -15.74
CA THR A 149 0.41 -2.53 -16.25
C THR A 149 -0.47 -3.25 -15.22
N ALA A 150 -0.39 -2.91 -13.92
CA ALA A 150 -1.16 -3.58 -12.86
C ALA A 150 -1.66 -2.63 -11.76
N VAL A 151 -2.22 -1.48 -12.14
CA VAL A 151 -2.55 -0.39 -11.22
C VAL A 151 -3.81 -0.69 -10.39
N LEU A 152 -3.69 -0.78 -9.07
CA LEU A 152 -4.79 -0.81 -8.08
C LEU A 152 -6.01 -1.72 -8.40
N GLY A 153 -5.84 -2.80 -9.13
CA GLY A 153 -6.97 -3.63 -9.58
C GLY A 153 -7.72 -3.07 -10.81
N LEU A 154 -7.30 -1.91 -11.33
CA LEU A 154 -7.78 -1.37 -12.62
C LEU A 154 -7.12 -2.08 -13.80
N GLY A 155 -6.00 -2.77 -13.55
CA GLY A 155 -5.23 -3.46 -14.57
C GLY A 155 -4.28 -2.52 -15.32
N ASP A 156 -4.09 -2.80 -16.61
CA ASP A 156 -3.24 -2.02 -17.49
C ASP A 156 -3.95 -0.73 -17.93
N ILE A 157 -3.57 0.38 -17.29
CA ILE A 157 -4.07 1.73 -17.62
C ILE A 157 -2.95 2.65 -18.15
N GLY A 158 -1.74 2.13 -18.24
CA GLY A 158 -0.56 2.82 -18.75
C GLY A 158 0.11 3.78 -17.78
N PRO A 159 1.36 4.20 -18.10
CA PRO A 159 2.22 4.94 -17.17
C PRO A 159 1.68 6.34 -16.81
N ALA A 160 1.07 7.04 -17.74
CA ALA A 160 0.56 8.38 -17.47
C ALA A 160 -0.61 8.38 -16.46
N ALA A 161 -1.50 7.38 -16.55
CA ALA A 161 -2.61 7.22 -15.62
C ALA A 161 -2.18 6.63 -14.27
N ALA A 162 -1.03 5.95 -14.20
CA ALA A 162 -0.42 5.47 -12.97
C ALA A 162 0.21 6.59 -12.11
N MET A 163 0.56 7.74 -12.70
CA MET A 163 1.28 8.83 -12.01
C MET A 163 0.63 9.26 -10.68
N PRO A 164 -0.70 9.43 -10.54
CA PRO A 164 -1.30 9.81 -9.26
C PRO A 164 -1.06 8.79 -8.14
N VAL A 165 -0.96 7.49 -8.47
CA VAL A 165 -0.65 6.43 -7.50
C VAL A 165 0.82 6.52 -7.09
N MET A 166 1.73 6.72 -8.05
CA MET A 166 3.16 6.87 -7.79
C MET A 166 3.49 8.11 -6.96
N GLU A 167 2.78 9.22 -7.18
CA GLU A 167 2.86 10.38 -6.29
C GLU A 167 2.33 10.07 -4.88
N GLY A 168 1.26 9.29 -4.78
CA GLY A 168 0.76 8.79 -3.50
C GLY A 168 1.81 7.96 -2.76
N LYS A 169 2.48 7.06 -3.46
CA LYS A 169 3.58 6.27 -2.90
C LYS A 169 4.73 7.17 -2.42
N ALA A 170 5.14 8.16 -3.22
CA ALA A 170 6.18 9.11 -2.85
C ALA A 170 5.79 9.95 -1.62
N LEU A 171 4.54 10.41 -1.54
CA LEU A 171 3.98 11.09 -0.38
C LEU A 171 4.09 10.22 0.88
N LEU A 172 3.71 8.94 0.81
CA LEU A 172 3.78 8.02 1.95
C LEU A 172 5.22 7.75 2.39
N PHE A 173 6.18 7.62 1.46
CA PHE A 173 7.61 7.54 1.80
C PHE A 173 8.06 8.76 2.62
N LYS A 174 7.65 9.97 2.20
CA LYS A 174 8.03 11.21 2.88
C LYS A 174 7.40 11.32 4.26
N GLU A 175 6.09 11.16 4.34
CA GLU A 175 5.31 11.37 5.56
C GLU A 175 5.64 10.36 6.67
N PHE A 176 5.87 9.09 6.31
CA PHE A 176 6.05 8.03 7.29
C PHE A 176 7.52 7.71 7.61
N ALA A 177 8.45 7.98 6.70
CA ALA A 177 9.85 7.63 6.89
C ALA A 177 10.86 8.74 6.54
N GLY A 178 10.41 9.92 6.14
CA GLY A 178 11.28 11.03 5.74
C GLY A 178 12.13 10.74 4.49
N VAL A 179 11.77 9.71 3.72
CA VAL A 179 12.46 9.31 2.48
C VAL A 179 11.95 10.16 1.32
N ASP A 180 12.87 10.70 0.52
CA ASP A 180 12.55 11.44 -0.69
C ASP A 180 12.34 10.47 -1.84
N ALA A 181 11.13 10.33 -2.35
CA ALA A 181 10.83 9.40 -3.43
C ALA A 181 10.40 10.14 -4.70
N PHE A 182 10.84 9.64 -5.85
CA PHE A 182 10.53 10.21 -7.16
C PHE A 182 9.73 9.21 -8.00
N PRO A 183 8.53 9.58 -8.47
CA PRO A 183 7.77 8.82 -9.44
C PRO A 183 8.51 8.72 -10.78
N ILE A 184 8.68 7.50 -11.28
CA ILE A 184 9.30 7.19 -12.58
C ILE A 184 8.33 6.29 -13.34
N CYS A 185 7.45 6.91 -14.12
CA CYS A 185 6.48 6.21 -14.95
C CYS A 185 7.09 6.00 -16.34
N LEU A 186 7.27 4.75 -16.75
CA LEU A 186 7.96 4.36 -17.98
C LEU A 186 6.96 3.96 -19.07
N ASP A 187 7.01 4.63 -20.20
CA ASP A 187 6.26 4.26 -21.40
C ASP A 187 7.04 3.18 -22.19
N VAL A 188 6.98 1.96 -21.67
CA VAL A 188 7.66 0.79 -22.21
C VAL A 188 6.73 -0.43 -22.17
N SER A 189 6.99 -1.42 -23.01
CA SER A 189 6.18 -2.63 -23.09
C SER A 189 6.99 -3.94 -22.90
N ASP A 190 8.33 -3.82 -22.82
CA ASP A 190 9.24 -4.95 -22.66
C ASP A 190 9.91 -4.87 -21.28
N PRO A 191 9.86 -5.94 -20.46
CA PRO A 191 10.57 -6.01 -19.19
C PRO A 191 12.07 -5.63 -19.29
N GLN A 192 12.73 -5.97 -20.40
CA GLN A 192 14.14 -5.61 -20.60
C GLN A 192 14.34 -4.09 -20.72
N GLU A 193 13.38 -3.36 -21.31
CA GLU A 193 13.45 -1.90 -21.38
C GLU A 193 13.30 -1.25 -20.00
N ILE A 194 12.49 -1.83 -19.11
CA ILE A 194 12.42 -1.40 -17.70
C ILE A 194 13.76 -1.61 -17.03
N ILE A 195 14.34 -2.83 -17.11
CA ILE A 195 15.63 -3.19 -16.52
C ILE A 195 16.72 -2.25 -17.00
N ASP A 196 16.86 -2.08 -18.31
CA ASP A 196 17.88 -1.22 -18.92
C ASP A 196 17.74 0.24 -18.48
N THR A 197 16.52 0.74 -18.40
CA THR A 197 16.25 2.12 -18.00
C THR A 197 16.58 2.34 -16.53
N VAL A 198 16.14 1.45 -15.66
CA VAL A 198 16.40 1.55 -14.21
C VAL A 198 17.91 1.46 -13.92
N ILE A 199 18.65 0.57 -14.57
CA ILE A 199 20.11 0.49 -14.43
C ILE A 199 20.77 1.83 -14.80
N ARG A 200 20.32 2.49 -15.89
CA ARG A 200 20.88 3.78 -16.34
C ARG A 200 20.60 4.94 -15.40
N ILE A 201 19.45 4.96 -14.71
CA ILE A 201 19.08 6.04 -13.78
C ILE A 201 19.50 5.74 -12.33
N ALA A 202 19.83 4.51 -11.99
CA ALA A 202 20.21 4.06 -10.64
C ALA A 202 21.30 4.91 -9.96
N PRO A 203 22.29 5.51 -10.66
CA PRO A 203 23.27 6.38 -10.02
C PRO A 203 22.71 7.58 -9.27
N THR A 204 21.46 7.97 -9.53
CA THR A 204 20.76 9.06 -8.83
C THR A 204 20.18 8.63 -7.48
N PHE A 205 19.88 7.34 -7.30
CA PHE A 205 19.05 6.82 -6.22
C PHE A 205 19.83 5.96 -5.22
N GLY A 206 19.37 5.96 -3.99
CA GLY A 206 19.82 5.08 -2.92
C GLY A 206 19.04 3.75 -2.85
N GLY A 207 17.89 3.67 -3.54
CA GLY A 207 17.06 2.48 -3.62
C GLY A 207 16.02 2.56 -4.74
N ILE A 208 15.48 1.42 -5.14
CA ILE A 208 14.47 1.26 -6.18
C ILE A 208 13.24 0.56 -5.58
N ASN A 209 12.09 1.21 -5.62
CA ASN A 209 10.78 0.61 -5.36
C ASN A 209 10.09 0.33 -6.68
N LEU A 210 9.82 -0.93 -6.99
CA LEU A 210 9.00 -1.33 -8.12
C LEU A 210 7.53 -1.37 -7.69
N GLU A 211 6.65 -0.83 -8.51
CA GLU A 211 5.24 -0.65 -8.19
C GLU A 211 4.35 -0.92 -9.40
N ASP A 212 3.23 -1.59 -9.19
CA ASP A 212 2.17 -1.78 -10.21
C ASP A 212 2.66 -2.37 -11.55
N ILE A 213 3.68 -3.25 -11.51
CA ILE A 213 4.19 -4.01 -12.66
C ILE A 213 3.54 -5.39 -12.66
N ALA A 214 2.91 -5.76 -13.77
CA ALA A 214 2.19 -7.03 -13.89
C ALA A 214 3.10 -8.26 -13.82
N ALA A 215 2.62 -9.33 -13.16
CA ALA A 215 3.26 -10.63 -13.26
C ALA A 215 2.98 -11.25 -14.63
N PRO A 216 3.94 -11.99 -15.28
CA PRO A 216 5.21 -12.46 -14.71
C PRO A 216 6.39 -11.47 -14.79
N ALA A 217 6.28 -10.38 -15.56
CA ALA A 217 7.35 -9.41 -15.78
C ALA A 217 7.93 -8.86 -14.46
N ALA A 218 7.07 -8.61 -13.47
CA ALA A 218 7.48 -8.14 -12.15
C ALA A 218 8.58 -8.99 -11.49
N PHE A 219 8.54 -10.31 -11.64
CA PHE A 219 9.57 -11.20 -11.08
C PHE A 219 10.89 -11.09 -11.81
N GLU A 220 10.85 -11.04 -13.13
CA GLU A 220 12.03 -10.93 -13.98
C GLU A 220 12.74 -9.60 -13.77
N VAL A 221 11.98 -8.52 -13.74
CA VAL A 221 12.50 -7.16 -13.52
C VAL A 221 13.17 -7.04 -12.15
N GLU A 222 12.52 -7.50 -11.09
CA GLU A 222 13.07 -7.44 -9.74
C GLU A 222 14.36 -8.25 -9.62
N GLU A 223 14.37 -9.50 -10.09
CA GLU A 223 15.51 -10.39 -10.01
C GLU A 223 16.73 -9.83 -10.77
N ALA A 224 16.51 -9.38 -12.01
CA ALA A 224 17.57 -8.81 -12.84
C ALA A 224 18.14 -7.50 -12.23
N LEU A 225 17.31 -6.65 -11.66
CA LEU A 225 17.77 -5.41 -11.04
C LEU A 225 18.52 -5.67 -9.74
N ARG A 226 18.10 -6.63 -8.91
CA ARG A 226 18.80 -7.03 -7.69
C ARG A 226 20.19 -7.61 -7.99
N GLU A 227 20.34 -8.33 -9.11
CA GLU A 227 21.65 -8.84 -9.55
C GLU A 227 22.56 -7.75 -10.13
N ALA A 228 21.97 -6.74 -10.80
CA ALA A 228 22.75 -5.73 -11.52
C ALA A 228 23.14 -4.51 -10.68
N LEU A 229 22.43 -4.24 -9.59
CA LEU A 229 22.57 -3.02 -8.80
C LEU A 229 23.17 -3.29 -7.41
N ASP A 230 23.90 -2.31 -6.90
CA ASP A 230 24.47 -2.29 -5.54
C ASP A 230 23.63 -1.45 -4.57
N ILE A 231 22.36 -1.24 -4.88
CA ILE A 231 21.36 -0.54 -4.05
C ILE A 231 20.15 -1.43 -3.86
N PRO A 232 19.38 -1.30 -2.75
CA PRO A 232 18.22 -2.11 -2.50
C PRO A 232 17.16 -1.94 -3.60
N VAL A 233 16.65 -3.06 -4.11
CA VAL A 233 15.53 -3.18 -5.03
C VAL A 233 14.43 -3.96 -4.34
N PHE A 234 13.22 -3.44 -4.37
CA PHE A 234 12.07 -4.01 -3.67
C PHE A 234 10.79 -3.80 -4.46
N HIS A 235 10.03 -4.86 -4.70
CA HIS A 235 8.72 -4.77 -5.33
C HIS A 235 7.65 -4.78 -4.24
N ASP A 236 6.99 -3.64 -4.03
CA ASP A 236 6.09 -3.48 -2.89
C ASP A 236 4.85 -4.36 -2.97
N ASP A 237 4.23 -4.52 -4.14
CA ASP A 237 3.07 -5.40 -4.31
C ASP A 237 3.36 -6.87 -4.00
N GLN A 238 4.61 -7.28 -4.17
CA GLN A 238 5.04 -8.61 -3.77
C GLN A 238 5.33 -8.66 -2.27
N HIS A 239 6.31 -7.92 -1.84
CA HIS A 239 6.95 -8.09 -0.54
C HIS A 239 6.30 -7.25 0.57
N GLY A 240 5.80 -6.04 0.26
CA GLY A 240 5.10 -5.21 1.24
C GLY A 240 3.84 -5.90 1.74
N THR A 241 3.02 -6.41 0.81
CA THR A 241 1.84 -7.22 1.14
C THR A 241 2.21 -8.46 1.95
N ALA A 242 3.24 -9.19 1.54
CA ALA A 242 3.68 -10.42 2.23
C ALA A 242 4.12 -10.15 3.67
N VAL A 243 4.86 -9.08 3.91
CA VAL A 243 5.32 -8.66 5.24
C VAL A 243 4.14 -8.36 6.18
N VAL A 244 3.16 -7.59 5.72
CA VAL A 244 2.01 -7.20 6.58
C VAL A 244 1.08 -8.39 6.82
N VAL A 245 0.86 -9.25 5.82
CA VAL A 245 0.09 -10.50 5.97
C VAL A 245 0.74 -11.40 7.03
N LEU A 246 2.06 -11.56 7.01
CA LEU A 246 2.76 -12.36 8.02
C LEU A 246 2.64 -11.75 9.42
N ALA A 247 2.73 -10.41 9.55
CA ALA A 247 2.54 -9.73 10.82
C ALA A 247 1.13 -9.98 11.38
N ALA A 248 0.10 -9.85 10.55
CA ALA A 248 -1.29 -10.16 10.90
C ALA A 248 -1.46 -11.62 11.34
N LEU A 249 -0.83 -12.55 10.63
CA LEU A 249 -0.90 -13.98 10.94
C LEU A 249 -0.25 -14.29 12.28
N TRP A 250 0.93 -13.74 12.58
CA TRP A 250 1.59 -13.92 13.88
C TRP A 250 0.72 -13.41 15.04
N ASN A 251 0.11 -12.23 14.88
CA ASN A 251 -0.78 -11.69 15.91
C ASN A 251 -2.09 -12.46 16.03
N SER A 252 -2.63 -12.99 14.94
CA SER A 252 -3.77 -13.90 14.98
C SER A 252 -3.45 -15.20 15.73
N CYS A 253 -2.24 -15.75 15.52
CA CYS A 253 -1.73 -16.88 16.28
C CYS A 253 -1.57 -16.53 17.77
N ARG A 254 -0.97 -15.38 18.08
CA ARG A 254 -0.78 -14.90 19.47
C ARG A 254 -2.13 -14.71 20.18
N LEU A 255 -3.13 -14.15 19.52
CA LEU A 255 -4.47 -13.95 20.04
C LEU A 255 -5.17 -15.26 20.39
N THR A 256 -5.04 -16.28 19.53
CA THR A 256 -5.76 -17.55 19.66
C THR A 256 -4.96 -18.66 20.31
N GLY A 257 -3.67 -18.44 20.62
CA GLY A 257 -2.78 -19.44 21.19
C GLY A 257 -2.35 -20.54 20.20
N ARG A 258 -2.59 -20.36 18.88
CA ARG A 258 -2.19 -21.33 17.86
C ARG A 258 -0.71 -21.19 17.52
N GLN A 259 -0.08 -22.29 17.10
CA GLN A 259 1.28 -22.27 16.60
C GLN A 259 1.25 -22.12 15.07
N ILE A 260 2.11 -21.26 14.52
CA ILE A 260 2.16 -21.00 13.07
C ILE A 260 2.50 -22.26 12.26
N GLY A 261 3.31 -23.16 12.83
CA GLY A 261 3.70 -24.43 12.20
C GLY A 261 2.57 -25.44 12.08
N ASP A 262 1.49 -25.30 12.84
CA ASP A 262 0.34 -26.19 12.80
C ASP A 262 -0.75 -25.73 11.82
N LEU A 263 -0.59 -24.52 11.26
CA LEU A 263 -1.60 -23.94 10.38
C LEU A 263 -1.57 -24.54 8.97
N SER A 264 -2.76 -24.76 8.44
CA SER A 264 -3.02 -25.00 7.02
C SER A 264 -3.59 -23.74 6.37
N VAL A 265 -2.90 -23.25 5.34
CA VAL A 265 -3.17 -21.97 4.68
C VAL A 265 -3.57 -22.19 3.23
N VAL A 266 -4.64 -21.55 2.80
CA VAL A 266 -5.01 -21.44 1.37
C VAL A 266 -4.83 -20.01 0.91
N ILE A 267 -4.08 -19.83 -0.20
CA ILE A 267 -3.85 -18.54 -0.86
C ILE A 267 -4.61 -18.53 -2.19
N ALA A 268 -5.61 -17.68 -2.32
CA ALA A 268 -6.36 -17.49 -3.56
C ALA A 268 -5.81 -16.29 -4.34
N GLY A 269 -5.27 -16.55 -5.54
CA GLY A 269 -4.58 -15.55 -6.35
C GLY A 269 -3.07 -15.75 -6.36
N MET A 270 -2.58 -16.46 -7.37
CA MET A 270 -1.16 -16.80 -7.55
C MET A 270 -0.48 -15.87 -8.57
N GLY A 271 -0.67 -14.56 -8.35
CA GLY A 271 0.08 -13.48 -9.01
C GLY A 271 1.32 -13.08 -8.20
N ALA A 272 1.79 -11.85 -8.40
CA ALA A 272 2.96 -11.30 -7.72
C ALA A 272 2.86 -11.42 -6.18
N ALA A 273 1.79 -10.89 -5.59
CA ALA A 273 1.55 -10.95 -4.15
C ALA A 273 1.42 -12.38 -3.62
N GLY A 274 0.64 -13.24 -4.29
CA GLY A 274 0.36 -14.60 -3.78
C GLY A 274 1.59 -15.48 -3.70
N VAL A 275 2.50 -15.40 -4.68
CA VAL A 275 3.77 -16.12 -4.65
C VAL A 275 4.66 -15.59 -3.54
N ALA A 276 4.75 -14.26 -3.37
CA ALA A 276 5.57 -13.63 -2.32
C ALA A 276 5.04 -13.94 -0.92
N VAL A 277 3.72 -13.89 -0.71
CA VAL A 277 3.08 -14.31 0.55
C VAL A 277 3.43 -15.77 0.86
N GLY A 278 3.31 -16.68 -0.11
CA GLY A 278 3.69 -18.08 0.10
C GLY A 278 5.16 -18.25 0.48
N ARG A 279 6.07 -17.50 -0.15
CA ARG A 279 7.51 -17.54 0.19
C ARG A 279 7.79 -17.10 1.63
N ILE A 280 7.24 -15.96 2.04
CA ILE A 280 7.49 -15.46 3.39
C ILE A 280 6.85 -16.35 4.47
N LEU A 281 5.66 -16.92 4.20
CA LEU A 281 5.00 -17.86 5.10
C LEU A 281 5.78 -19.17 5.27
N LEU A 282 6.38 -19.68 4.19
CA LEU A 282 7.32 -20.84 4.26
C LEU A 282 8.54 -20.48 5.12
N GLY A 283 9.15 -19.32 4.88
CA GLY A 283 10.28 -18.83 5.69
C GLY A 283 9.94 -18.63 7.16
N ALA A 284 8.68 -18.31 7.47
CA ALA A 284 8.16 -18.19 8.84
C ALA A 284 7.77 -19.53 9.48
N GLY A 285 7.84 -20.64 8.73
CA GLY A 285 7.57 -21.99 9.24
C GLY A 285 6.11 -22.41 9.26
N VAL A 286 5.26 -21.86 8.38
CA VAL A 286 3.87 -22.34 8.20
C VAL A 286 3.86 -23.79 7.75
N GLY A 287 3.02 -24.62 8.38
CA GLY A 287 3.03 -26.07 8.21
C GLY A 287 2.56 -26.57 6.85
N SER A 288 1.48 -25.99 6.32
CA SER A 288 0.93 -26.39 5.01
C SER A 288 0.38 -25.18 4.27
N ILE A 289 0.76 -25.04 2.99
CA ILE A 289 0.30 -23.94 2.13
C ILE A 289 -0.20 -24.52 0.81
N VAL A 290 -1.39 -24.12 0.37
CA VAL A 290 -1.95 -24.45 -0.95
C VAL A 290 -2.30 -23.15 -1.68
N GLY A 291 -1.63 -22.90 -2.80
CA GLY A 291 -2.00 -21.80 -3.71
C GLY A 291 -3.12 -22.22 -4.68
N VAL A 292 -3.99 -21.28 -5.01
CA VAL A 292 -5.09 -21.49 -5.96
C VAL A 292 -5.09 -20.36 -6.98
N ASP A 293 -5.15 -20.71 -8.25
CA ASP A 293 -5.38 -19.76 -9.34
C ASP A 293 -6.68 -20.11 -10.11
N ARG A 294 -6.92 -19.44 -11.24
CA ARG A 294 -8.11 -19.66 -12.07
C ARG A 294 -8.29 -21.11 -12.54
N SER A 295 -7.21 -21.88 -12.59
CA SER A 295 -7.22 -23.30 -13.00
C SER A 295 -7.31 -24.26 -11.81
N GLY A 296 -7.49 -23.76 -10.58
CA GLY A 296 -7.55 -24.54 -9.34
C GLY A 296 -6.24 -24.56 -8.57
N ALA A 297 -6.08 -25.55 -7.71
CA ALA A 297 -4.92 -25.70 -6.84
C ALA A 297 -3.60 -25.81 -7.62
N VAL A 298 -2.56 -25.17 -7.08
CA VAL A 298 -1.19 -25.25 -7.60
C VAL A 298 -0.47 -26.41 -6.91
N TYR A 299 0.07 -27.33 -7.70
CA TYR A 299 0.78 -28.51 -7.23
C TYR A 299 1.90 -28.93 -8.18
N SER A 300 2.91 -29.62 -7.68
CA SER A 300 4.03 -30.09 -8.49
C SER A 300 3.58 -31.08 -9.58
N GLY A 301 3.94 -30.78 -10.84
CA GLY A 301 3.55 -31.53 -12.02
C GLY A 301 2.21 -31.09 -12.65
N ARG A 302 1.63 -29.97 -12.23
CA ARG A 302 0.52 -29.33 -12.96
C ARG A 302 1.05 -28.63 -14.22
N ASP A 303 0.35 -28.77 -15.32
CA ASP A 303 0.68 -28.10 -16.59
C ASP A 303 0.48 -26.58 -16.50
N ASN A 304 1.11 -25.84 -17.40
CA ASN A 304 0.95 -24.38 -17.60
C ASN A 304 1.29 -23.52 -16.37
N LEU A 305 2.33 -23.88 -15.62
CA LEU A 305 2.91 -23.05 -14.58
C LEU A 305 4.04 -22.18 -15.17
N ASN A 306 4.04 -20.88 -14.87
CA ASN A 306 5.22 -20.05 -15.07
C ASN A 306 6.29 -20.39 -14.02
N SER A 307 7.51 -19.84 -14.16
CA SER A 307 8.65 -20.14 -13.27
C SER A 307 8.34 -19.93 -11.78
N ALA A 308 7.67 -18.83 -11.44
CA ALA A 308 7.33 -18.50 -10.06
C ALA A 308 6.31 -19.48 -9.47
N LYS A 309 5.27 -19.84 -10.22
CA LYS A 309 4.29 -20.86 -9.81
C LYS A 309 4.88 -22.26 -9.77
N ALA A 310 5.81 -22.60 -10.67
CA ALA A 310 6.53 -23.87 -10.65
C ALA A 310 7.37 -23.97 -9.37
N TRP A 311 8.13 -22.94 -9.05
CA TRP A 311 8.84 -22.85 -7.77
C TRP A 311 7.90 -23.04 -6.58
N PHE A 312 6.77 -22.32 -6.56
CA PHE A 312 5.76 -22.42 -5.51
C PHE A 312 5.22 -23.86 -5.38
N ALA A 313 4.87 -24.50 -6.52
CA ALA A 313 4.36 -25.86 -6.55
C ALA A 313 5.36 -26.90 -6.01
N ASP A 314 6.66 -26.66 -6.19
CA ASP A 314 7.70 -27.59 -5.72
C ASP A 314 8.03 -27.42 -4.23
N HIS A 315 7.69 -26.26 -3.64
CA HIS A 315 7.99 -25.95 -2.22
C HIS A 315 6.76 -25.98 -1.32
N THR A 316 5.56 -26.05 -1.88
CA THR A 316 4.29 -26.03 -1.13
C THR A 316 3.42 -27.23 -1.52
N ASN A 317 2.24 -27.37 -0.88
CA ASN A 317 1.27 -28.40 -1.18
C ASN A 317 1.89 -29.83 -1.27
N PRO A 318 2.58 -30.28 -0.19
CA PRO A 318 3.30 -31.56 -0.22
C PRO A 318 2.39 -32.75 -0.47
N ASP A 319 1.13 -32.68 -0.09
CA ASP A 319 0.11 -33.72 -0.28
C ASP A 319 -0.48 -33.70 -1.69
N ARG A 320 -0.05 -32.76 -2.56
CA ARG A 320 -0.58 -32.56 -3.92
C ARG A 320 -2.10 -32.44 -3.93
N LYS A 321 -2.67 -31.70 -2.99
CA LYS A 321 -4.11 -31.40 -3.01
C LYS A 321 -4.47 -30.74 -4.34
N MET A 322 -5.48 -31.28 -4.99
CA MET A 322 -6.01 -30.82 -6.28
C MET A 322 -7.45 -30.33 -6.08
N GLY A 323 -7.98 -29.61 -7.04
CA GLY A 323 -9.37 -29.19 -7.04
C GLY A 323 -9.56 -27.68 -7.11
N THR A 324 -10.80 -27.27 -6.93
CA THR A 324 -11.26 -25.87 -6.89
C THR A 324 -10.92 -25.22 -5.55
N LEU A 325 -11.06 -23.90 -5.47
CA LEU A 325 -10.88 -23.15 -4.20
C LEU A 325 -11.76 -23.73 -3.08
N ALA A 326 -13.05 -23.97 -3.35
CA ALA A 326 -14.00 -24.51 -2.37
C ALA A 326 -13.59 -25.90 -1.82
N GLU A 327 -13.04 -26.76 -2.70
CA GLU A 327 -12.59 -28.09 -2.30
C GLU A 327 -11.35 -28.06 -1.42
N VAL A 328 -10.38 -27.16 -1.70
CA VAL A 328 -9.14 -27.08 -0.91
C VAL A 328 -9.29 -26.28 0.38
N LEU A 329 -10.35 -25.49 0.52
CA LEU A 329 -10.68 -24.79 1.78
C LEU A 329 -11.18 -25.73 2.87
N VAL A 330 -11.69 -26.91 2.53
CA VAL A 330 -12.24 -27.85 3.52
C VAL A 330 -11.16 -28.24 4.53
N GLY A 331 -11.41 -27.97 5.81
CA GLY A 331 -10.51 -28.31 6.92
C GLY A 331 -9.22 -27.50 6.94
N THR A 332 -9.22 -26.27 6.41
CA THR A 332 -8.07 -25.34 6.50
C THR A 332 -8.29 -24.28 7.58
N ASP A 333 -7.20 -23.71 8.08
CA ASP A 333 -7.22 -22.75 9.20
C ASP A 333 -7.22 -21.31 8.73
N VAL A 334 -6.61 -21.02 7.58
CA VAL A 334 -6.40 -19.67 7.09
C VAL A 334 -6.75 -19.55 5.63
N PHE A 335 -7.54 -18.55 5.29
CA PHE A 335 -7.77 -18.10 3.93
C PHE A 335 -7.09 -16.74 3.70
N ILE A 336 -6.31 -16.63 2.63
CA ILE A 336 -5.68 -15.39 2.17
C ILE A 336 -6.12 -15.13 0.74
N GLY A 337 -6.95 -14.12 0.53
CA GLY A 337 -7.44 -13.68 -0.76
C GLY A 337 -6.58 -12.57 -1.34
N LEU A 338 -6.09 -12.75 -2.57
CA LEU A 338 -5.22 -11.82 -3.32
C LEU A 338 -5.62 -11.80 -4.80
N SER A 339 -6.91 -11.90 -5.08
CA SER A 339 -7.41 -12.10 -6.45
C SER A 339 -8.51 -11.13 -6.83
N GLY A 340 -9.72 -11.36 -6.38
CA GLY A 340 -10.86 -10.54 -6.80
C GLY A 340 -12.10 -10.75 -5.94
N PRO A 341 -13.13 -9.94 -6.14
CA PRO A 341 -14.30 -9.90 -5.27
C PRO A 341 -15.13 -11.17 -5.28
N GLY A 342 -15.75 -11.50 -4.13
CA GLY A 342 -16.79 -12.52 -4.05
C GLY A 342 -16.34 -13.93 -4.38
N LEU A 343 -15.08 -14.31 -4.11
CA LEU A 343 -14.55 -15.64 -4.41
C LEU A 343 -15.04 -16.72 -3.47
N ILE A 344 -15.34 -16.34 -2.22
CA ILE A 344 -15.84 -17.24 -1.19
C ILE A 344 -17.06 -16.61 -0.48
N ASP A 345 -17.83 -17.44 0.19
CA ASP A 345 -19.00 -17.05 0.95
C ASP A 345 -19.03 -17.69 2.36
N ALA A 346 -20.05 -17.40 3.14
CA ALA A 346 -20.23 -17.97 4.46
C ALA A 346 -20.35 -19.52 4.46
N ALA A 347 -20.79 -20.15 3.35
CA ALA A 347 -20.83 -21.60 3.24
C ALA A 347 -19.42 -22.18 3.14
N ASN A 348 -18.53 -21.54 2.38
CA ASN A 348 -17.12 -21.91 2.30
C ASN A 348 -16.44 -21.79 3.68
N LEU A 349 -16.67 -20.71 4.43
CA LEU A 349 -16.08 -20.53 5.78
C LEU A 349 -16.51 -21.66 6.74
N ARG A 350 -17.75 -22.13 6.64
CA ARG A 350 -18.23 -23.25 7.48
C ARG A 350 -17.58 -24.59 7.17
N THR A 351 -16.90 -24.74 6.03
CA THR A 351 -16.15 -25.95 5.69
C THR A 351 -14.72 -25.93 6.19
N MET A 352 -14.22 -24.76 6.57
CA MET A 352 -12.90 -24.60 7.19
C MET A 352 -12.87 -25.15 8.61
N ASN A 353 -11.70 -25.21 9.21
CA ASN A 353 -11.55 -25.53 10.62
C ASN A 353 -12.28 -24.46 11.49
N PRO A 354 -12.70 -24.80 12.72
CA PRO A 354 -13.36 -23.84 13.60
C PRO A 354 -12.49 -22.61 13.83
N GLU A 355 -13.16 -21.44 13.86
CA GLU A 355 -12.52 -20.15 14.09
C GLU A 355 -11.37 -19.85 13.10
N PRO A 356 -11.60 -19.87 11.78
CA PRO A 356 -10.56 -19.63 10.81
C PRO A 356 -10.10 -18.17 10.84
N PHE A 357 -8.90 -17.90 10.30
CA PHE A 357 -8.43 -16.56 9.99
C PHE A 357 -8.76 -16.26 8.51
N VAL A 358 -9.34 -15.10 8.25
CA VAL A 358 -9.79 -14.70 6.91
C VAL A 358 -9.17 -13.36 6.55
N PHE A 359 -8.23 -13.35 5.61
CA PHE A 359 -7.57 -12.14 5.10
C PHE A 359 -8.00 -11.93 3.65
N ALA A 360 -9.02 -11.09 3.44
CA ALA A 360 -9.62 -10.82 2.13
C ALA A 360 -9.13 -9.47 1.59
N MET A 361 -8.09 -9.52 0.75
CA MET A 361 -7.25 -8.38 0.41
C MET A 361 -7.62 -7.69 -0.90
N ALA A 362 -8.55 -8.23 -1.69
CA ALA A 362 -8.94 -7.62 -2.96
C ALA A 362 -9.56 -6.24 -2.77
N ASN A 363 -9.22 -5.32 -3.67
CA ASN A 363 -9.73 -3.95 -3.73
C ASN A 363 -10.40 -3.68 -5.10
N PRO A 364 -11.48 -2.87 -5.17
CA PRO A 364 -12.15 -2.19 -4.04
C PRO A 364 -13.09 -3.09 -3.21
N GLU A 365 -13.50 -4.25 -3.72
CA GLU A 365 -14.36 -5.21 -3.02
C GLU A 365 -13.54 -6.45 -2.64
N PRO A 366 -13.63 -6.92 -1.37
CA PRO A 366 -12.90 -8.09 -0.89
C PRO A 366 -13.49 -9.40 -1.43
N GLU A 367 -12.73 -10.49 -1.30
CA GLU A 367 -13.15 -11.86 -1.66
C GLU A 367 -14.37 -12.35 -0.90
N ILE A 368 -14.56 -11.85 0.32
CA ILE A 368 -15.76 -11.98 1.16
C ILE A 368 -15.90 -10.71 1.98
N ARG A 369 -17.11 -10.24 2.15
CA ARG A 369 -17.36 -9.07 3.00
C ARG A 369 -17.27 -9.42 4.49
N PRO A 370 -16.72 -8.53 5.34
CA PRO A 370 -16.64 -8.77 6.79
C PRO A 370 -17.98 -9.13 7.43
N GLU A 371 -19.06 -8.54 6.97
CA GLU A 371 -20.42 -8.83 7.46
C GLU A 371 -20.87 -10.27 7.20
N GLU A 372 -20.37 -10.90 6.14
CA GLU A 372 -20.65 -12.31 5.81
C GLU A 372 -19.78 -13.28 6.62
N ALA A 373 -18.61 -12.82 7.06
CA ALA A 373 -17.68 -13.58 7.89
C ALA A 373 -17.94 -13.43 9.40
N ASP A 374 -18.84 -12.49 9.78
CA ASP A 374 -19.17 -12.21 11.19
C ASP A 374 -19.67 -13.45 11.93
N GLY A 375 -19.09 -13.70 13.08
CA GLY A 375 -19.37 -14.89 13.91
C GLY A 375 -18.88 -16.22 13.32
N LEU A 376 -18.19 -16.23 12.18
CA LEU A 376 -17.60 -17.43 11.56
C LEU A 376 -16.07 -17.44 11.64
N ALA A 377 -15.43 -16.27 11.53
CA ALA A 377 -13.98 -16.11 11.58
C ALA A 377 -13.52 -15.65 12.99
N ALA A 378 -12.40 -16.18 13.49
CA ALA A 378 -11.76 -15.66 14.69
C ALA A 378 -11.11 -14.30 14.44
N VAL A 379 -10.52 -14.12 13.25
CA VAL A 379 -9.94 -12.85 12.79
C VAL A 379 -10.36 -12.62 11.35
N MET A 380 -10.88 -11.44 11.09
CA MET A 380 -11.17 -10.93 9.75
C MET A 380 -10.30 -9.69 9.49
N ALA A 381 -9.58 -9.69 8.35
CA ALA A 381 -8.78 -8.57 7.90
C ALA A 381 -9.02 -8.29 6.41
N THR A 382 -8.88 -7.04 6.00
CA THR A 382 -9.05 -6.62 4.60
C THR A 382 -7.97 -5.63 4.18
N GLY A 383 -7.87 -5.33 2.88
CA GLY A 383 -7.07 -4.22 2.37
C GLY A 383 -7.71 -2.84 2.55
N ARG A 384 -8.98 -2.76 2.95
CA ARG A 384 -9.77 -1.52 3.00
C ARG A 384 -9.53 -0.75 4.30
N SER A 385 -9.48 0.58 4.20
CA SER A 385 -9.29 1.48 5.34
C SER A 385 -10.55 1.72 6.18
N ASP A 386 -11.71 1.33 5.69
CA ASP A 386 -13.01 1.50 6.37
C ASP A 386 -13.43 0.28 7.20
N TYR A 387 -12.58 -0.77 7.26
CA TYR A 387 -12.77 -1.95 8.10
C TYR A 387 -11.63 -2.10 9.12
N PRO A 388 -11.88 -2.81 10.24
CA PRO A 388 -10.83 -3.20 11.19
C PRO A 388 -9.74 -4.06 10.52
N ASN A 389 -8.54 -4.11 11.13
CA ASN A 389 -7.42 -4.92 10.66
C ASN A 389 -7.05 -4.63 9.20
N GLN A 390 -6.86 -3.35 8.86
CA GLN A 390 -6.42 -2.98 7.52
C GLN A 390 -5.00 -3.52 7.26
N ILE A 391 -4.86 -4.50 6.38
CA ILE A 391 -3.57 -4.95 5.87
C ILE A 391 -3.17 -4.01 4.74
N ASN A 392 -2.18 -3.15 5.00
CA ASN A 392 -1.73 -2.13 4.08
C ASN A 392 -0.20 -2.06 4.05
N ASN A 393 0.38 -2.07 2.86
CA ASN A 393 1.82 -2.05 2.61
C ASN A 393 2.53 -0.84 3.24
N VAL A 394 1.81 0.26 3.51
CA VAL A 394 2.34 1.45 4.19
C VAL A 394 2.93 1.15 5.58
N LEU A 395 2.51 0.07 6.21
CA LEU A 395 3.11 -0.40 7.46
C LEU A 395 4.53 -0.97 7.25
N ALA A 396 4.87 -1.40 6.03
CA ALA A 396 6.11 -2.10 5.71
C ALA A 396 7.11 -1.22 4.94
N PHE A 397 6.78 -0.83 3.68
CA PHE A 397 7.77 -0.31 2.74
C PHE A 397 8.52 0.94 3.20
N PRO A 398 7.89 1.95 3.84
CA PRO A 398 8.63 3.16 4.23
C PRO A 398 9.71 2.84 5.26
N GLY A 399 9.36 2.03 6.27
CA GLY A 399 10.29 1.59 7.30
C GLY A 399 11.39 0.67 6.76
N ILE A 400 11.06 -0.24 5.83
CA ILE A 400 12.05 -1.12 5.20
C ILE A 400 13.12 -0.30 4.47
N PHE A 401 12.71 0.64 3.61
CA PHE A 401 13.66 1.50 2.90
C PHE A 401 14.42 2.42 3.84
N ARG A 402 13.78 2.98 4.87
CA ARG A 402 14.45 3.79 5.88
C ARG A 402 15.58 3.02 6.55
N GLY A 403 15.28 1.80 7.03
CA GLY A 403 16.29 0.95 7.67
C GLY A 403 17.43 0.55 6.71
N ALA A 404 17.10 0.19 5.47
CA ALA A 404 18.10 -0.15 4.46
C ALA A 404 19.00 1.05 4.11
N LEU A 405 18.43 2.25 3.91
CA LEU A 405 19.18 3.46 3.59
C LEU A 405 20.08 3.91 4.76
N ASP A 406 19.61 3.79 6.00
CA ASP A 406 20.34 4.24 7.18
C ASP A 406 21.67 3.51 7.39
N VAL A 407 21.73 2.22 7.00
CA VAL A 407 22.93 1.40 7.13
C VAL A 407 23.63 1.15 5.79
N GLY A 408 23.18 1.80 4.72
CA GLY A 408 23.74 1.63 3.39
C GLY A 408 23.64 0.21 2.87
N ALA A 409 22.53 -0.48 3.13
CA ALA A 409 22.30 -1.82 2.61
C ALA A 409 22.30 -1.84 1.08
N MET A 410 22.84 -2.90 0.50
CA MET A 410 22.89 -3.13 -0.94
C MET A 410 21.76 -4.03 -1.44
N ASP A 411 21.08 -4.72 -0.54
CA ASP A 411 19.94 -5.60 -0.83
C ASP A 411 18.91 -5.55 0.30
N ILE A 412 17.68 -6.03 0.04
CA ILE A 412 16.66 -6.32 1.04
C ILE A 412 16.48 -7.83 1.11
N THR A 413 17.07 -8.44 2.13
CA THR A 413 17.08 -9.88 2.31
C THR A 413 15.78 -10.45 2.86
N GLU A 414 15.61 -11.77 2.81
CA GLU A 414 14.47 -12.44 3.46
C GLU A 414 14.45 -12.20 4.97
N ASN A 415 15.61 -12.18 5.64
CA ASN A 415 15.70 -11.89 7.07
C ASN A 415 15.26 -10.46 7.40
N MET A 416 15.59 -9.48 6.56
CA MET A 416 15.13 -8.10 6.70
C MET A 416 13.59 -8.01 6.58
N LYS A 417 12.99 -8.76 5.65
CA LYS A 417 11.53 -8.82 5.49
C LYS A 417 10.84 -9.50 6.70
N LEU A 418 11.42 -10.57 7.21
CA LEU A 418 10.94 -11.24 8.44
C LEU A 418 11.06 -10.32 9.65
N ALA A 419 12.18 -9.58 9.78
CA ALA A 419 12.38 -8.60 10.85
C ALA A 419 11.35 -7.46 10.77
N ALA A 420 11.05 -6.97 9.56
CA ALA A 420 9.99 -5.98 9.35
C ALA A 420 8.62 -6.49 9.80
N ALA A 421 8.24 -7.71 9.38
CA ALA A 421 6.99 -8.33 9.78
C ALA A 421 6.90 -8.50 11.31
N ARG A 422 8.00 -8.88 11.95
CA ARG A 422 8.07 -9.00 13.41
C ARG A 422 7.87 -7.65 14.10
N ALA A 423 8.56 -6.61 13.63
CA ALA A 423 8.44 -5.27 14.19
C ALA A 423 7.02 -4.70 14.06
N ILE A 424 6.33 -4.97 12.93
CA ILE A 424 4.92 -4.61 12.76
C ILE A 424 4.04 -5.37 13.76
N ALA A 425 4.22 -6.69 13.89
CA ALA A 425 3.44 -7.53 14.80
C ALA A 425 3.63 -7.08 16.27
N ASP A 426 4.87 -6.85 16.68
CA ASP A 426 5.24 -6.45 18.05
C ASP A 426 4.81 -5.01 18.38
N SER A 427 4.41 -4.23 17.37
CA SER A 427 3.83 -2.89 17.59
C SER A 427 2.41 -2.94 18.18
N VAL A 428 1.75 -4.10 18.12
CA VAL A 428 0.48 -4.35 18.84
C VAL A 428 0.81 -4.98 20.19
N SER A 429 0.53 -4.28 21.28
CA SER A 429 0.76 -4.80 22.65
C SER A 429 -0.18 -5.96 22.97
N ASP A 430 0.14 -6.78 23.97
CA ASP A 430 -0.76 -7.85 24.42
C ASP A 430 -2.07 -7.31 24.99
N GLU A 431 -2.06 -6.09 25.54
CA GLU A 431 -3.25 -5.43 26.09
C GLU A 431 -4.21 -4.93 25.01
N ASP A 432 -3.66 -4.51 23.85
CA ASP A 432 -4.44 -3.97 22.72
C ASP A 432 -4.88 -5.07 21.74
N LEU A 433 -4.27 -6.26 21.82
CA LEU A 433 -4.48 -7.35 20.87
C LEU A 433 -5.90 -7.91 20.98
N THR A 434 -6.69 -7.73 19.93
CA THR A 434 -8.07 -8.21 19.82
C THR A 434 -8.35 -8.75 18.41
N SER A 435 -9.50 -9.42 18.22
CA SER A 435 -9.91 -9.90 16.88
C SER A 435 -10.09 -8.78 15.84
N THR A 436 -10.25 -7.55 16.30
CA THR A 436 -10.38 -6.35 15.45
C THR A 436 -9.13 -5.46 15.44
N PHE A 437 -8.05 -5.87 16.11
CA PHE A 437 -6.79 -5.13 16.18
C PHE A 437 -5.59 -6.09 16.23
N VAL A 438 -5.34 -6.80 15.12
CA VAL A 438 -4.18 -7.70 14.93
C VAL A 438 -3.04 -7.05 14.16
N VAL A 439 -3.27 -5.90 13.54
CA VAL A 439 -2.25 -5.05 12.93
C VAL A 439 -2.37 -3.64 13.50
N PRO A 440 -1.25 -2.91 13.65
CA PRO A 440 -1.28 -1.55 14.16
C PRO A 440 -1.97 -0.62 13.17
N SER A 441 -2.43 0.54 13.65
CA SER A 441 -2.94 1.59 12.77
C SER A 441 -1.84 2.08 11.84
N VAL A 442 -2.18 2.31 10.57
CA VAL A 442 -1.28 2.94 9.59
C VAL A 442 -0.83 4.36 10.01
N PHE A 443 -1.59 5.00 10.91
CA PHE A 443 -1.28 6.32 11.44
C PHE A 443 -0.43 6.29 12.72
N ASP A 444 -0.06 5.11 13.22
CA ASP A 444 0.91 5.02 14.31
C ASP A 444 2.31 5.37 13.81
N LYS A 445 2.74 6.58 14.14
CA LYS A 445 4.03 7.14 13.70
C LYS A 445 5.25 6.38 14.21
N LEU A 446 5.10 5.51 15.19
CA LEU A 446 6.22 4.72 15.74
C LEU A 446 6.49 3.46 14.91
N VAL A 447 5.50 2.93 14.21
CA VAL A 447 5.65 1.69 13.42
C VAL A 447 6.76 1.80 12.38
N PRO A 448 6.83 2.83 11.51
CA PRO A 448 7.89 2.93 10.52
C PRO A 448 9.30 2.98 11.13
N TYR A 449 9.46 3.61 12.30
CA TYR A 449 10.75 3.67 13.00
C TYR A 449 11.15 2.31 13.58
N ARG A 450 10.22 1.57 14.19
CA ARG A 450 10.46 0.20 14.69
C ARG A 450 10.83 -0.75 13.57
N VAL A 451 10.12 -0.64 12.43
CA VAL A 451 10.45 -1.41 11.23
C VAL A 451 11.84 -1.06 10.73
N ALA A 452 12.19 0.24 10.64
CA ALA A 452 13.50 0.69 10.19
C ALA A 452 14.62 0.17 11.08
N GLU A 453 14.48 0.23 12.40
CA GLU A 453 15.46 -0.27 13.36
C GLU A 453 15.67 -1.79 13.21
N ALA A 454 14.58 -2.55 13.12
CA ALA A 454 14.65 -4.01 12.95
C ALA A 454 15.29 -4.42 11.61
N VAL A 455 14.95 -3.72 10.53
CA VAL A 455 15.49 -3.95 9.19
C VAL A 455 16.99 -3.60 9.14
N ALA A 456 17.39 -2.46 9.72
CA ALA A 456 18.79 -2.06 9.82
C ALA A 456 19.63 -3.09 10.59
N ALA A 457 19.14 -3.58 11.72
CA ALA A 457 19.80 -4.62 12.50
C ALA A 457 19.94 -5.93 11.71
N ALA A 458 18.91 -6.34 10.98
CA ALA A 458 18.94 -7.53 10.14
C ALA A 458 19.93 -7.36 8.96
N ALA A 459 19.96 -6.19 8.31
CA ALA A 459 20.91 -5.90 7.22
C ALA A 459 22.38 -6.01 7.67
N VAL A 460 22.68 -5.49 8.87
CA VAL A 460 24.02 -5.61 9.47
C VAL A 460 24.34 -7.07 9.79
N ALA A 461 23.40 -7.83 10.34
CA ALA A 461 23.58 -9.23 10.67
C ALA A 461 23.79 -10.10 9.41
N ASP A 462 23.12 -9.78 8.32
CA ASP A 462 23.25 -10.48 7.03
C ASP A 462 24.52 -10.05 6.26
N GLY A 463 25.23 -9.01 6.71
CA GLY A 463 26.45 -8.53 6.07
C GLY A 463 26.23 -7.87 4.71
N VAL A 464 25.04 -7.30 4.45
CA VAL A 464 24.69 -6.68 3.15
C VAL A 464 24.89 -5.17 3.14
N CYS A 465 25.48 -4.58 4.17
CA CYS A 465 25.79 -3.16 4.23
C CYS A 465 27.08 -2.82 3.46
N ARG A 466 27.15 -1.63 2.87
CA ARG A 466 28.38 -1.08 2.32
C ARG A 466 29.47 -0.95 3.38
N ALA A 467 30.72 -1.21 2.97
CA ALA A 467 31.88 -1.06 3.85
C ALA A 467 32.21 0.41 4.14
#